data_2cb933ecf6f720c8fd4588b29a23563d
#
_entry.id   2cb933ecf6f720c8fd4588b29a23563d
#
_cell.length_a   1.000
_cell.length_b   1.000
_cell.length_c   1.000
_cell.angle_alpha   90.00
_cell.angle_beta   90.00
_cell.angle_gamma   90.00
#
_symmetry.space_group_name_H-M   'P 1'
#
loop_
_entity.id
_entity.type
_entity.pdbx_description
1 polymer ?
#
loop_
_entity_poly.entity_id
_entity_poly.type
_entity_poly.pdbx_seq_one_letter_code
_entity_poly.pdbx_strand_id
1 'polypeptide(L)'
;LLPVLVLSILIYKILHKNWRHSHWEVDIIAEKTGTLHFVEVKTRRTKKFGHPEENVNKKKIQNLINAADEYLYQQPQWKKIQFNILSITILKNKPIEYFFIEDVYL
;
A
#
# COMPACT_ATOMS: atom_id res chain seq x y z
N LEU A 1 -0.93 -5.17 11.54
CA LEU A 1 -1.37 -4.18 12.52
C LEU A 1 -0.49 -2.94 12.54
N LEU A 2 0.84 -3.12 12.47
CA LEU A 2 1.74 -1.97 12.41
C LEU A 2 1.48 -1.07 11.20
N PRO A 3 1.27 -1.59 9.97
CA PRO A 3 0.95 -0.72 8.84
C PRO A 3 -0.31 0.12 9.06
N VAL A 4 -1.34 -0.46 9.66
CA VAL A 4 -2.58 0.26 9.95
C VAL A 4 -2.32 1.36 10.97
N LEU A 5 -1.51 1.09 12.00
CA LEU A 5 -1.17 2.11 12.99
C LEU A 5 -0.40 3.28 12.37
N VAL A 6 0.58 2.98 11.53
CA VAL A 6 1.36 4.02 10.85
C VAL A 6 0.44 4.92 10.01
N LEU A 7 -0.44 4.32 9.20
CA LEU A 7 -1.34 5.09 8.35
C LEU A 7 -2.35 5.88 9.16
N SER A 8 -2.83 5.32 10.29
CA SER A 8 -3.75 6.04 11.17
C SER A 8 -3.09 7.27 11.78
N ILE A 9 -1.82 7.16 12.17
CA ILE A 9 -1.04 8.30 12.69
C ILE A 9 -0.90 9.38 11.60
N LEU A 10 -0.79 8.97 10.33
CA LEU A 10 -0.70 9.88 9.18
C LEU A 10 -2.08 10.39 8.72
N ILE A 11 -3.11 10.17 9.51
CA ILE A 11 -4.48 10.69 9.27
C ILE A 11 -5.14 10.04 8.05
N TYR A 12 -4.81 8.80 7.75
CA TYR A 12 -5.55 8.00 6.77
C TYR A 12 -6.69 7.26 7.47
N LYS A 13 -7.85 7.27 6.83
CA LYS A 13 -8.97 6.43 7.25
C LYS A 13 -8.87 5.08 6.56
N ILE A 14 -8.70 4.03 7.34
CA ILE A 14 -8.57 2.67 6.80
C ILE A 14 -9.95 2.15 6.43
N LEU A 15 -10.15 1.84 5.17
CA LEU A 15 -11.40 1.29 4.67
C LEU A 15 -11.37 -0.24 4.63
N HIS A 16 -10.27 -0.81 4.14
CA HIS A 16 -10.12 -2.27 4.03
C HIS A 16 -8.68 -2.68 4.32
N LYS A 17 -8.53 -3.87 4.91
CA LYS A 17 -7.25 -4.55 5.06
C LYS A 17 -7.33 -5.85 4.28
N ASN A 18 -6.26 -6.17 3.54
CA ASN A 18 -6.18 -7.42 2.77
C ASN A 18 -7.42 -7.62 1.90
N TRP A 19 -7.76 -6.58 1.15
CA TRP A 19 -8.89 -6.65 0.24
C TRP A 19 -8.55 -7.57 -0.93
N ARG A 20 -9.48 -8.46 -1.28
CA ARG A 20 -9.27 -9.46 -2.33
C ARG A 20 -10.43 -9.53 -3.28
N HIS A 21 -10.10 -9.80 -4.55
CA HIS A 21 -11.06 -10.22 -5.56
C HIS A 21 -10.34 -11.20 -6.47
N SER A 22 -10.84 -12.44 -6.54
CA SER A 22 -10.16 -13.52 -7.27
C SER A 22 -8.75 -13.72 -6.69
N HIS A 23 -7.71 -13.64 -7.53
CA HIS A 23 -6.32 -13.76 -7.08
C HIS A 23 -5.64 -12.40 -6.92
N TRP A 24 -6.38 -11.31 -7.07
CA TRP A 24 -5.85 -9.96 -6.89
C TRP A 24 -6.05 -9.52 -5.44
N GLU A 25 -5.08 -8.78 -4.93
CA GLU A 25 -5.08 -8.35 -3.53
C GLU A 25 -4.50 -6.95 -3.39
N VAL A 26 -5.10 -6.17 -2.47
CA VAL A 26 -4.55 -4.89 -2.03
C VAL A 26 -4.37 -4.98 -0.53
N ASP A 27 -3.16 -4.69 -0.05
CA ASP A 27 -2.85 -4.82 1.38
C ASP A 27 -3.70 -3.88 2.22
N ILE A 28 -3.81 -2.61 1.81
CA ILE A 28 -4.63 -1.62 2.51
C ILE A 28 -5.29 -0.71 1.49
N ILE A 29 -6.58 -0.45 1.69
CA ILE A 29 -7.31 0.59 0.98
C ILE A 29 -7.71 1.63 2.01
N ALA A 30 -7.30 2.87 1.79
CA ALA A 30 -7.50 3.95 2.75
C ALA A 30 -7.97 5.23 2.06
N GLU A 31 -8.54 6.14 2.82
CA GLU A 31 -9.03 7.42 2.32
C GLU A 31 -8.37 8.55 3.09
N LYS A 32 -8.00 9.59 2.38
CA LYS A 32 -7.50 10.83 2.98
C LYS A 32 -7.93 12.00 2.11
N THR A 33 -8.67 12.92 2.71
CA THR A 33 -9.07 14.16 2.04
C THR A 33 -9.76 13.90 0.69
N GLY A 34 -10.63 12.88 0.63
CA GLY A 34 -11.39 12.57 -0.57
C GLY A 34 -10.66 11.76 -1.63
N THR A 35 -9.40 11.42 -1.40
CA THR A 35 -8.62 10.59 -2.31
C THR A 35 -8.55 9.16 -1.76
N LEU A 36 -8.77 8.19 -2.65
CA LEU A 36 -8.66 6.78 -2.32
C LEU A 36 -7.24 6.31 -2.58
N HIS A 37 -6.64 5.67 -1.59
CA HIS A 37 -5.27 5.20 -1.66
C HIS A 37 -5.22 3.68 -1.63
N PHE A 38 -4.55 3.10 -2.63
CA PHE A 38 -4.26 1.68 -2.68
C PHE A 38 -2.82 1.52 -2.22
N VAL A 39 -2.61 0.86 -1.08
CA VAL A 39 -1.31 0.81 -0.43
C VAL A 39 -0.75 -0.60 -0.47
N GLU A 40 0.42 -0.74 -1.07
CA GLU A 40 1.21 -1.97 -1.04
C GLU A 40 2.15 -1.89 0.15
N VAL A 41 2.15 -2.93 0.99
CA VAL A 41 3.01 -2.98 2.17
C VAL A 41 4.18 -3.90 1.89
N LYS A 42 5.39 -3.41 2.17
CA LYS A 42 6.63 -4.16 2.07
C LYS A 42 7.28 -4.22 3.43
N THR A 43 7.48 -5.43 3.95
CA THR A 43 8.20 -5.63 5.20
C THR A 43 9.56 -6.21 4.89
N ARG A 44 10.61 -5.57 5.40
CA ARG A 44 11.99 -5.98 5.19
C ARG A 44 12.65 -6.26 6.52
N ARG A 45 13.49 -7.30 6.55
CA ARG A 45 14.29 -7.65 7.72
C ARG A 45 15.78 -7.49 7.47
N THR A 46 16.13 -6.88 6.34
CA THR A 46 17.51 -6.60 5.93
C THR A 46 17.50 -5.42 4.97
N LYS A 47 18.59 -4.64 4.96
CA LYS A 47 18.75 -3.52 4.02
C LYS A 47 19.51 -3.90 2.76
N LYS A 48 19.70 -5.19 2.50
CA LYS A 48 20.53 -5.67 1.37
C LYS A 48 19.93 -5.40 -0.02
N PHE A 49 18.64 -5.10 -0.12
CA PHE A 49 17.93 -5.14 -1.39
C PHE A 49 17.50 -3.77 -1.92
N GLY A 50 18.30 -2.73 -1.72
CA GLY A 50 18.06 -1.43 -2.32
C GLY A 50 16.84 -0.70 -1.76
N HIS A 51 16.26 0.17 -2.59
CA HIS A 51 15.13 1.00 -2.19
C HIS A 51 13.82 0.21 -2.21
N PRO A 52 12.82 0.59 -1.37
CA PRO A 52 11.55 -0.14 -1.31
C PRO A 52 10.85 -0.28 -2.65
N GLU A 53 10.85 0.74 -3.48
CA GLU A 53 10.19 0.72 -4.78
C GLU A 53 10.82 -0.28 -5.75
N GLU A 54 12.08 -0.62 -5.57
CA GLU A 54 12.77 -1.59 -6.43
C GLU A 54 12.31 -3.02 -6.19
N ASN A 55 11.60 -3.27 -5.09
CA ASN A 55 11.11 -4.60 -4.75
C ASN A 55 9.71 -4.88 -5.33
N VAL A 56 9.13 -3.90 -6.03
CA VAL A 56 7.81 -4.07 -6.62
C VAL A 56 8.00 -4.42 -8.09
N ASN A 57 7.77 -5.70 -8.45
CA ASN A 57 7.96 -6.16 -9.82
C ASN A 57 6.73 -5.91 -10.69
N LYS A 58 6.88 -6.10 -12.00
CA LYS A 58 5.81 -5.82 -12.98
C LYS A 58 4.54 -6.62 -12.72
N LYS A 59 4.67 -7.88 -12.31
CA LYS A 59 3.51 -8.72 -12.03
C LYS A 59 2.72 -8.20 -10.84
N LYS A 60 3.41 -7.79 -9.78
CA LYS A 60 2.77 -7.20 -8.60
C LYS A 60 2.07 -5.90 -8.94
N ILE A 61 2.71 -5.06 -9.75
CA ILE A 61 2.11 -3.81 -10.20
C ILE A 61 0.84 -4.09 -10.99
N GLN A 62 0.89 -5.04 -11.92
CA GLN A 62 -0.29 -5.37 -12.73
C GLN A 62 -1.43 -5.92 -11.86
N ASN A 63 -1.10 -6.77 -10.89
CA ASN A 63 -2.12 -7.29 -9.97
C ASN A 63 -2.74 -6.17 -9.14
N LEU A 64 -1.94 -5.21 -8.70
CA LEU A 64 -2.44 -4.07 -7.95
C LEU A 64 -3.37 -3.21 -8.79
N ILE A 65 -2.99 -2.95 -10.04
CA ILE A 65 -3.83 -2.19 -10.97
C ILE A 65 -5.15 -2.92 -11.22
N ASN A 66 -5.09 -4.22 -11.45
CA ASN A 66 -6.29 -5.02 -11.69
C ASN A 66 -7.21 -5.03 -10.47
N ALA A 67 -6.65 -5.15 -9.28
CA ALA A 67 -7.41 -5.10 -8.04
C ALA A 67 -8.08 -3.72 -7.86
N ALA A 68 -7.35 -2.66 -8.14
CA ALA A 68 -7.89 -1.30 -8.04
C ALA A 68 -9.01 -1.08 -9.04
N ASP A 69 -8.86 -1.55 -10.27
CA ASP A 69 -9.91 -1.44 -11.28
C ASP A 69 -11.18 -2.15 -10.83
N GLU A 70 -11.06 -3.34 -10.26
CA GLU A 70 -12.21 -4.08 -9.75
C GLU A 70 -12.86 -3.36 -8.59
N TYR A 71 -12.05 -2.85 -7.65
CA TYR A 71 -12.58 -2.10 -6.51
C TYR A 71 -13.37 -0.87 -6.99
N LEU A 72 -12.82 -0.14 -7.93
CA LEU A 72 -13.47 1.06 -8.48
C LEU A 72 -14.73 0.71 -9.26
N TYR A 73 -14.77 -0.45 -9.91
CA TYR A 73 -15.97 -0.92 -10.55
C TYR A 73 -17.08 -1.17 -9.53
N GLN A 74 -16.75 -1.75 -8.37
CA GLN A 74 -17.69 -1.98 -7.28
C GLN A 74 -18.06 -0.70 -6.53
N GLN A 75 -17.16 0.29 -6.50
CA GLN A 75 -17.31 1.51 -5.73
C GLN A 75 -17.07 2.73 -6.63
N PRO A 76 -17.98 3.01 -7.58
CA PRO A 76 -17.73 4.02 -8.62
C PRO A 76 -17.77 5.46 -8.13
N GLN A 77 -18.13 5.71 -6.87
CA GLN A 77 -18.14 7.05 -6.32
C GLN A 77 -16.76 7.66 -6.16
N TRP A 78 -15.70 6.84 -6.12
CA TRP A 78 -14.35 7.33 -5.97
C TRP A 78 -13.82 7.87 -7.30
N LYS A 79 -13.39 9.15 -7.31
CA LYS A 79 -12.93 9.83 -8.53
C LYS A 79 -11.44 10.14 -8.50
N LYS A 80 -10.84 10.23 -7.30
CA LYS A 80 -9.42 10.49 -7.13
C LYS A 80 -8.77 9.28 -6.48
N ILE A 81 -7.75 8.75 -7.09
CA ILE A 81 -7.02 7.59 -6.56
C ILE A 81 -5.53 7.84 -6.56
N GLN A 82 -4.83 7.15 -5.67
CA GLN A 82 -3.38 7.16 -5.59
C GLN A 82 -2.89 5.77 -5.25
N PHE A 83 -1.71 5.42 -5.77
CA PHE A 83 -1.02 4.19 -5.40
C PHE A 83 0.17 4.56 -4.53
N ASN A 84 0.29 3.93 -3.37
CA ASN A 84 1.33 4.22 -2.39
C ASN A 84 2.04 2.93 -1.99
N ILE A 85 3.28 3.06 -1.55
CA ILE A 85 4.05 1.95 -0.99
C ILE A 85 4.45 2.31 0.43
N LEU A 86 4.13 1.43 1.38
CA LEU A 86 4.60 1.55 2.75
C LEU A 86 5.65 0.48 2.99
N SER A 87 6.89 0.90 3.21
CA SER A 87 7.99 0.00 3.52
C SER A 87 8.29 0.04 5.01
N ILE A 88 8.34 -1.14 5.62
CA ILE A 88 8.64 -1.28 7.04
C ILE A 88 9.89 -2.13 7.16
N THR A 89 10.91 -1.60 7.84
CA THR A 89 12.18 -2.30 8.05
C THR A 89 12.31 -2.65 9.53
N ILE A 90 12.43 -3.95 9.79
CA ILE A 90 12.55 -4.50 11.13
C ILE A 90 13.92 -5.16 11.24
N LEU A 91 14.83 -4.52 11.94
CA LEU A 91 16.19 -5.01 12.16
C LEU A 91 16.39 -5.32 13.64
N LYS A 92 17.15 -6.38 13.90
CA LYS A 92 17.45 -6.80 15.28
C LYS A 92 18.15 -5.69 16.06
N ASN A 93 17.66 -5.39 17.27
CA ASN A 93 18.22 -4.41 18.18
C ASN A 93 18.25 -2.99 17.63
N LYS A 94 17.32 -2.67 16.72
CA LYS A 94 17.19 -1.31 16.18
C LYS A 94 15.73 -0.89 16.19
N PRO A 95 15.45 0.41 16.25
CA PRO A 95 14.08 0.90 16.10
C PRO A 95 13.50 0.47 14.76
N ILE A 96 12.19 0.23 14.73
CA ILE A 96 11.50 -0.05 13.48
C ILE A 96 11.52 1.21 12.64
N GLU A 97 11.95 1.07 11.39
CA GLU A 97 11.95 2.16 10.42
C GLU A 97 10.80 1.96 9.44
N TYR A 98 10.17 3.04 9.02
CA TYR A 98 9.22 2.95 7.93
C TYR A 98 9.43 4.11 6.96
N PHE A 99 9.11 3.82 5.72
CA PHE A 99 9.25 4.75 4.62
C PHE A 99 7.98 4.70 3.77
N PHE A 100 7.30 5.84 3.63
CA PHE A 100 6.04 5.90 2.91
C PHE A 100 6.24 6.66 1.61
N ILE A 101 6.02 5.97 0.49
CA ILE A 101 6.16 6.54 -0.84
C ILE A 101 4.76 6.81 -1.35
N GLU A 102 4.43 8.09 -1.52
CA GLU A 102 3.12 8.49 -2.02
C GLU A 102 3.16 8.69 -3.53
N ASP A 103 2.02 8.47 -4.16
CA ASP A 103 1.78 8.75 -5.56
C ASP A 103 2.79 8.08 -6.49
N VAL A 104 2.90 6.78 -6.33
CA VAL A 104 3.80 5.97 -7.15
C VAL A 104 3.23 5.82 -8.56
N TYR A 105 4.05 6.09 -9.56
CA TYR A 105 3.66 5.84 -10.96
C TYR A 105 3.76 4.35 -11.26
N LEU A 106 2.68 3.80 -11.78
CA LEU A 106 2.61 2.39 -12.14
C LEU A 106 2.58 2.17 -13.65
#